data_8710043bc589260d415365964ec9a471
#
_entry.id   8710043bc589260d415365964ec9a471
#
_cell.length_a   1.000
_cell.length_b   1.000
_cell.length_c   1.000
_cell.angle_alpha   90.00
_cell.angle_beta   90.00
_cell.angle_gamma   90.00
#
_symmetry.space_group_name_H-M   'P 1'
#
loop_
_entity.id
_entity.type
_entity.pdbx_description
1 polymer ?
#
loop_
_entity_poly.entity_id
_entity_poly.type
_entity_poly.pdbx_seq_one_letter_code
_entity_poly.pdbx_strand_id
1 'polypeptide(L)'
;IVQYNLLNNVEAWILDVIIDKMLYEEKDIRITNTSGEIEHQKIYNGKNSKIQTMLNQLLSHIFKSYDCKSFRFGISDKTYRKIVVIGIKNDGSEEELVDKFSNLSSGEIMILGIFATILKEYDRISGNTAMDFKNVQGIVLIDEIDIHLHSDLVKDSLPALIKIFPKIQFIISSHSPFFLFGMRETFSQNCQFVALPTGTIMDNIDYFDEIKNCYSIIDENYINILNTLEQYKTKFESISRTLIITEGKTDWKHLKNALIKFQNRGDYSNLDLDYLEYSEDLGDSKL
;
A
#
# COMPACT_ATOMS: atom_id res chain seq x y z
N ILE A 1 -19.09 -3.02 13.92
CA ILE A 1 -20.33 -2.21 14.00
C ILE A 1 -20.02 -0.71 14.07
N VAL A 2 -18.85 -0.31 14.58
CA VAL A 2 -18.46 1.11 14.69
C VAL A 2 -18.03 1.70 13.33
N GLN A 3 -17.52 0.89 12.41
CA GLN A 3 -16.95 1.33 11.13
C GLN A 3 -17.94 2.05 10.20
N TYR A 4 -19.19 1.60 10.10
CA TYR A 4 -20.19 2.22 9.21
C TYR A 4 -20.64 3.61 9.67
N ASN A 5 -20.74 3.85 10.98
CA ASN A 5 -21.13 5.15 11.51
C ASN A 5 -20.00 6.21 11.43
N LEU A 6 -18.74 5.79 11.50
CA LEU A 6 -17.58 6.68 11.35
C LEU A 6 -17.53 7.27 9.95
N LEU A 7 -17.69 6.45 8.93
CA LEU A 7 -17.58 6.89 7.54
C LEU A 7 -18.67 7.90 7.16
N ASN A 8 -19.94 7.62 7.46
CA ASN A 8 -21.05 8.52 7.13
C ASN A 8 -20.88 9.89 7.79
N ASN A 9 -20.40 9.92 9.03
CA ASN A 9 -20.14 11.17 9.75
C ASN A 9 -18.95 11.95 9.19
N VAL A 10 -17.95 11.25 8.68
CA VAL A 10 -16.77 11.86 8.03
C VAL A 10 -17.15 12.39 6.65
N GLU A 11 -17.89 11.63 5.87
CA GLU A 11 -18.35 12.03 4.53
C GLU A 11 -19.16 13.33 4.58
N ALA A 12 -20.17 13.41 5.48
CA ALA A 12 -20.94 14.62 5.66
C ALA A 12 -20.08 15.83 6.03
N TRP A 13 -19.14 15.65 6.96
CA TRP A 13 -18.22 16.72 7.37
C TRP A 13 -17.29 17.16 6.23
N ILE A 14 -16.73 16.24 5.44
CA ILE A 14 -15.92 16.60 4.27
C ILE A 14 -16.74 17.40 3.26
N LEU A 15 -18.00 17.02 3.04
CA LEU A 15 -18.89 17.74 2.15
C LEU A 15 -19.12 19.16 2.66
N ASP A 16 -19.40 19.35 3.97
CA ASP A 16 -19.53 20.67 4.58
C ASP A 16 -18.27 21.50 4.40
N VAL A 17 -17.09 20.94 4.65
CA VAL A 17 -15.80 21.63 4.45
C VAL A 17 -15.64 22.12 3.00
N ILE A 18 -16.00 21.29 2.01
CA ILE A 18 -15.88 21.68 0.59
C ILE A 18 -16.89 22.78 0.25
N ILE A 19 -18.14 22.65 0.70
CA ILE A 19 -19.19 23.62 0.43
C ILE A 19 -18.89 24.95 1.12
N ASP A 20 -18.56 24.95 2.39
CA ASP A 20 -18.26 26.16 3.16
C ASP A 20 -17.03 26.88 2.61
N LYS A 21 -16.01 26.17 2.18
CA LYS A 21 -14.87 26.75 1.46
C LYS A 21 -15.34 27.53 0.23
N MET A 22 -16.21 26.91 -0.59
CA MET A 22 -16.70 27.52 -1.84
C MET A 22 -17.60 28.73 -1.57
N LEU A 23 -18.41 28.70 -0.52
CA LEU A 23 -19.39 29.74 -0.23
C LEU A 23 -18.79 30.93 0.56
N TYR A 24 -17.86 30.66 1.47
CA TYR A 24 -17.43 31.67 2.46
C TYR A 24 -15.97 32.07 2.39
N GLU A 25 -15.12 31.29 1.70
CA GLU A 25 -13.66 31.54 1.69
C GLU A 25 -13.12 31.97 0.32
N GLU A 26 -13.98 32.08 -0.70
CA GLU A 26 -13.59 32.56 -2.03
C GLU A 26 -13.29 34.07 -1.96
N LYS A 27 -12.12 34.46 -2.49
CA LYS A 27 -11.71 35.85 -2.64
C LYS A 27 -11.24 36.06 -4.08
N ASP A 28 -11.70 37.15 -4.66
CA ASP A 28 -11.21 37.62 -5.97
C ASP A 28 -10.03 38.54 -5.76
N ILE A 29 -8.86 38.17 -6.27
CA ILE A 29 -7.65 38.98 -6.23
C ILE A 29 -7.27 39.42 -7.63
N ARG A 30 -6.77 40.66 -7.72
CA ARG A 30 -6.22 41.25 -8.95
C ARG A 30 -4.72 40.98 -9.00
N ILE A 31 -4.29 40.27 -10.06
CA ILE A 31 -2.87 40.04 -10.31
C ILE A 31 -2.50 40.78 -11.59
N THR A 32 -1.40 41.53 -11.56
CA THR A 32 -0.84 42.12 -12.78
C THR A 32 0.17 41.11 -13.33
N ASN A 33 -0.08 40.61 -14.54
CA ASN A 33 0.83 39.69 -15.21
C ASN A 33 2.10 40.43 -15.69
N THR A 34 3.07 39.69 -16.21
CA THR A 34 4.35 40.27 -16.72
C THR A 34 4.17 41.19 -17.91
N SER A 35 3.01 41.17 -18.59
CA SER A 35 2.63 42.08 -19.70
C SER A 35 1.96 43.36 -19.22
N GLY A 36 1.70 43.52 -17.90
CA GLY A 36 1.00 44.67 -17.33
C GLY A 36 -0.53 44.58 -17.39
N GLU A 37 -1.11 43.43 -17.81
CA GLU A 37 -2.54 43.24 -17.84
C GLU A 37 -3.05 42.74 -16.46
N ILE A 38 -4.25 43.20 -16.10
CA ILE A 38 -4.90 42.84 -14.84
C ILE A 38 -5.71 41.55 -15.09
N GLU A 39 -5.30 40.49 -14.42
CA GLU A 39 -6.05 39.22 -14.38
C GLU A 39 -6.76 39.10 -13.04
N HIS A 40 -7.99 38.61 -13.07
CA HIS A 40 -8.76 38.24 -11.88
C HIS A 40 -8.54 36.77 -11.55
N GLN A 41 -7.97 36.51 -10.37
CA GLN A 41 -7.78 35.12 -9.90
C GLN A 41 -8.60 34.86 -8.64
N LYS A 42 -9.37 33.79 -8.66
CA LYS A 42 -10.07 33.31 -7.48
C LYS A 42 -9.12 32.53 -6.59
N ILE A 43 -9.00 32.93 -5.35
CA ILE A 43 -8.27 32.21 -4.31
C ILE A 43 -9.19 31.83 -3.17
N TYR A 44 -8.87 30.75 -2.48
CA TYR A 44 -9.57 30.32 -1.28
C TYR A 44 -8.64 30.49 -0.08
N ASN A 45 -9.04 31.28 0.90
CA ASN A 45 -8.21 31.54 2.06
C ASN A 45 -9.06 31.58 3.34
N GLY A 46 -9.16 30.44 4.00
CA GLY A 46 -9.88 30.29 5.23
C GLY A 46 -9.54 28.99 5.95
N LYS A 47 -10.32 28.68 6.98
CA LYS A 47 -10.17 27.47 7.78
C LYS A 47 -10.45 26.20 6.96
N ASN A 48 -11.56 26.21 6.19
CA ASN A 48 -11.98 25.07 5.39
C ASN A 48 -11.00 24.78 4.23
N SER A 49 -10.40 25.83 3.63
CA SER A 49 -9.33 25.65 2.64
C SER A 49 -8.12 24.90 3.19
N LYS A 50 -7.75 25.19 4.44
CA LYS A 50 -6.64 24.50 5.12
C LYS A 50 -7.00 23.09 5.47
N ILE A 51 -8.21 22.86 6.00
CA ILE A 51 -8.73 21.51 6.27
C ILE A 51 -8.73 20.67 4.99
N GLN A 52 -9.22 21.22 3.88
CA GLN A 52 -9.21 20.51 2.60
C GLN A 52 -7.79 20.18 2.15
N THR A 53 -6.82 21.08 2.33
CA THR A 53 -5.41 20.79 2.04
C THR A 53 -4.89 19.65 2.89
N MET A 54 -5.21 19.62 4.19
CA MET A 54 -4.82 18.51 5.08
C MET A 54 -5.48 17.18 4.65
N LEU A 55 -6.76 17.20 4.29
CA LEU A 55 -7.47 16.04 3.77
C LEU A 55 -6.86 15.52 2.46
N ASN A 56 -6.47 16.41 1.55
CA ASN A 56 -5.79 16.03 0.31
C ASN A 56 -4.42 15.40 0.57
N GLN A 57 -3.71 15.83 1.61
CA GLN A 57 -2.46 15.19 2.04
C GLN A 57 -2.70 13.79 2.59
N LEU A 58 -3.78 13.54 3.35
CA LEU A 58 -4.16 12.18 3.76
C LEU A 58 -4.39 11.28 2.54
N LEU A 59 -5.12 11.75 1.53
CA LEU A 59 -5.34 11.01 0.28
C LEU A 59 -4.02 10.63 -0.39
N SER A 60 -3.04 11.51 -0.41
CA SER A 60 -1.74 11.25 -1.05
C SER A 60 -0.97 10.12 -0.38
N HIS A 61 -1.17 9.88 0.90
CA HIS A 61 -0.59 8.72 1.59
C HIS A 61 -1.38 7.43 1.36
N ILE A 62 -2.71 7.54 1.24
CA ILE A 62 -3.61 6.38 1.04
C ILE A 62 -3.51 5.87 -0.40
N PHE A 63 -3.50 6.78 -1.38
CA PHE A 63 -3.48 6.47 -2.82
C PHE A 63 -2.08 6.50 -3.44
N LYS A 64 -1.03 6.34 -2.64
CA LYS A 64 0.37 6.41 -3.09
C LYS A 64 0.71 5.45 -4.25
N SER A 65 0.01 4.32 -4.35
CA SER A 65 0.20 3.31 -5.40
C SER A 65 -0.36 3.72 -6.78
N TYR A 66 -1.20 4.76 -6.83
CA TYR A 66 -1.77 5.25 -8.08
C TYR A 66 -0.79 6.20 -8.76
N ASP A 67 -0.71 6.14 -10.10
CA ASP A 67 0.16 7.02 -10.91
C ASP A 67 -0.44 8.43 -11.05
N CYS A 68 -0.47 9.15 -9.93
CA CYS A 68 -0.95 10.52 -9.85
C CYS A 68 0.02 11.39 -9.03
N LYS A 69 0.17 12.64 -9.45
CA LYS A 69 1.00 13.63 -8.76
C LYS A 69 0.39 14.08 -7.43
N SER A 70 -0.93 14.19 -7.37
CA SER A 70 -1.66 14.61 -6.18
C SER A 70 -3.11 14.14 -6.23
N PHE A 71 -3.79 14.26 -5.10
CA PHE A 71 -5.18 13.81 -4.95
C PHE A 71 -6.00 14.91 -4.28
N ARG A 72 -7.28 14.97 -4.62
CA ARG A 72 -8.23 15.88 -3.99
C ARG A 72 -9.62 15.28 -3.88
N PHE A 73 -10.37 15.75 -2.91
CA PHE A 73 -11.81 15.52 -2.91
C PHE A 73 -12.51 16.44 -3.90
N GLY A 74 -13.51 15.89 -4.57
CA GLY A 74 -14.46 16.60 -5.43
C GLY A 74 -15.89 16.28 -5.05
N ILE A 75 -16.82 16.92 -5.72
CA ILE A 75 -18.26 16.63 -5.62
C ILE A 75 -18.72 16.16 -6.98
N SER A 76 -19.34 14.97 -7.03
CA SER A 76 -19.89 14.40 -8.25
C SER A 76 -21.09 15.20 -8.75
N ASP A 77 -21.53 14.87 -9.96
CA ASP A 77 -22.55 15.56 -10.73
C ASP A 77 -23.90 15.74 -9.97
N LYS A 78 -24.72 16.62 -10.50
CA LYS A 78 -25.85 17.35 -9.91
C LYS A 78 -26.96 16.52 -9.26
N THR A 79 -27.11 15.24 -9.61
CA THR A 79 -28.25 14.44 -9.17
C THR A 79 -28.11 13.87 -7.76
N TYR A 80 -26.88 13.52 -7.37
CA TYR A 80 -26.57 12.97 -6.04
C TYR A 80 -25.21 13.48 -5.61
N ARG A 81 -25.12 14.65 -4.99
CA ARG A 81 -23.88 15.26 -4.52
C ARG A 81 -23.09 14.30 -3.61
N LYS A 82 -22.33 13.42 -4.24
CA LYS A 82 -21.43 12.48 -3.55
C LYS A 82 -20.02 13.02 -3.56
N ILE A 83 -19.26 12.66 -2.56
CA ILE A 83 -17.84 12.95 -2.54
C ILE A 83 -17.14 11.94 -3.43
N VAL A 84 -16.30 12.45 -4.30
CA VAL A 84 -15.44 11.69 -5.20
C VAL A 84 -13.97 11.93 -4.86
N VAL A 85 -13.11 10.99 -5.19
CA VAL A 85 -11.66 11.17 -5.14
C VAL A 85 -11.13 11.36 -6.55
N ILE A 86 -10.46 12.47 -6.77
CA ILE A 86 -9.89 12.87 -8.05
C ILE A 86 -8.37 12.81 -7.95
N GLY A 87 -7.74 12.06 -8.86
CA GLY A 87 -6.30 12.04 -9.06
C GLY A 87 -5.90 13.09 -10.10
N ILE A 88 -4.82 13.81 -9.84
CA ILE A 88 -4.23 14.78 -10.76
C ILE A 88 -2.93 14.18 -11.30
N LYS A 89 -2.88 13.93 -12.61
CA LYS A 89 -1.72 13.35 -13.28
C LYS A 89 -0.59 14.35 -13.46
N ASN A 90 0.57 13.86 -13.91
CA ASN A 90 1.76 14.69 -14.16
C ASN A 90 1.56 15.73 -15.27
N ASP A 91 0.69 15.46 -16.24
CA ASP A 91 0.32 16.37 -17.33
C ASP A 91 -0.73 17.42 -16.93
N GLY A 92 -1.21 17.36 -15.67
CA GLY A 92 -2.26 18.22 -15.15
C GLY A 92 -3.69 17.76 -15.47
N SER A 93 -3.86 16.64 -16.17
CA SER A 93 -5.19 16.05 -16.38
C SER A 93 -5.76 15.48 -15.08
N GLU A 94 -7.07 15.54 -14.94
CA GLU A 94 -7.79 15.01 -13.79
C GLU A 94 -8.51 13.70 -14.16
N GLU A 95 -8.46 12.74 -13.27
CA GLU A 95 -9.14 11.46 -13.39
C GLU A 95 -9.93 11.17 -12.11
N GLU A 96 -11.21 10.84 -12.25
CA GLU A 96 -12.02 10.39 -11.13
C GLU A 96 -11.64 8.95 -10.79
N LEU A 97 -10.93 8.77 -9.68
CA LEU A 97 -10.47 7.45 -9.22
C LEU A 97 -11.57 6.70 -8.46
N VAL A 98 -12.37 7.43 -7.69
CA VAL A 98 -13.43 6.89 -6.86
C VAL A 98 -14.67 7.76 -6.99
N ASP A 99 -15.75 7.20 -7.52
CA ASP A 99 -17.04 7.89 -7.79
C ASP A 99 -17.92 8.04 -6.55
N LYS A 100 -17.62 7.32 -5.49
CA LYS A 100 -18.30 7.39 -4.17
C LYS A 100 -17.48 6.67 -3.10
N PHE A 101 -17.60 7.10 -1.84
CA PHE A 101 -16.87 6.50 -0.72
C PHE A 101 -17.14 5.00 -0.54
N SER A 102 -18.34 4.51 -0.86
CA SER A 102 -18.64 3.07 -0.77
C SER A 102 -17.85 2.19 -1.75
N ASN A 103 -17.16 2.78 -2.72
CA ASN A 103 -16.32 2.08 -3.69
C ASN A 103 -14.82 2.06 -3.30
N LEU A 104 -14.47 2.70 -2.20
CA LEU A 104 -13.17 2.53 -1.57
C LEU A 104 -13.03 1.08 -1.04
N SER A 105 -11.83 0.57 -1.04
CA SER A 105 -11.54 -0.69 -0.36
C SER A 105 -11.77 -0.55 1.16
N SER A 106 -12.04 -1.66 1.84
CA SER A 106 -12.25 -1.65 3.29
C SER A 106 -11.09 -1.01 4.06
N GLY A 107 -9.86 -1.24 3.60
CA GLY A 107 -8.67 -0.65 4.18
C GLY A 107 -8.55 0.86 3.97
N GLU A 108 -8.79 1.34 2.76
CA GLU A 108 -8.80 2.79 2.46
C GLU A 108 -9.88 3.53 3.26
N ILE A 109 -11.07 2.93 3.37
CA ILE A 109 -12.17 3.43 4.22
C ILE A 109 -11.72 3.56 5.67
N MET A 110 -11.08 2.52 6.21
CA MET A 110 -10.66 2.51 7.61
C MET A 110 -9.60 3.56 7.89
N ILE A 111 -8.54 3.63 7.07
CA ILE A 111 -7.49 4.62 7.24
C ILE A 111 -8.05 6.04 7.10
N LEU A 112 -8.81 6.31 6.04
CA LEU A 112 -9.42 7.61 5.83
C LEU A 112 -10.36 7.98 6.99
N GLY A 113 -11.18 7.03 7.44
CA GLY A 113 -12.10 7.21 8.56
C GLY A 113 -11.39 7.60 9.86
N ILE A 114 -10.29 6.91 10.21
CA ILE A 114 -9.51 7.19 11.42
C ILE A 114 -8.90 8.60 11.34
N PHE A 115 -8.10 8.88 10.32
CA PHE A 115 -7.33 10.13 10.25
C PHE A 115 -8.21 11.35 9.95
N ALA A 116 -9.26 11.21 9.16
CA ALA A 116 -10.24 12.27 8.95
C ALA A 116 -11.07 12.56 10.21
N THR A 117 -11.37 11.54 11.04
CA THR A 117 -12.02 11.74 12.34
C THR A 117 -11.15 12.56 13.29
N ILE A 118 -9.84 12.32 13.32
CA ILE A 118 -8.92 13.14 14.12
C ILE A 118 -9.00 14.61 13.69
N LEU A 119 -8.98 14.89 12.39
CA LEU A 119 -9.11 16.25 11.87
C LEU A 119 -10.47 16.87 12.19
N LYS A 120 -11.55 16.11 12.04
CA LYS A 120 -12.91 16.54 12.35
C LYS A 120 -13.06 16.93 13.82
N GLU A 121 -12.57 16.07 14.74
CA GLU A 121 -12.64 16.39 16.17
C GLU A 121 -11.79 17.59 16.53
N TYR A 122 -10.61 17.75 15.91
CA TYR A 122 -9.81 18.96 16.08
C TYR A 122 -10.49 20.20 15.51
N ASP A 123 -11.13 20.10 14.33
CA ASP A 123 -11.94 21.17 13.75
C ASP A 123 -13.05 21.65 14.69
N ARG A 124 -13.77 20.71 15.30
CA ARG A 124 -14.85 20.97 16.24
C ARG A 124 -14.42 21.78 17.47
N ILE A 125 -13.22 21.52 17.99
CA ILE A 125 -12.72 22.16 19.22
C ILE A 125 -11.81 23.36 18.98
N SER A 126 -11.22 23.49 17.78
CA SER A 126 -10.18 24.49 17.51
C SER A 126 -10.71 25.92 17.31
N GLY A 127 -12.01 26.10 17.13
CA GLY A 127 -12.59 27.42 16.84
C GLY A 127 -11.93 28.09 15.63
N ASN A 128 -11.35 29.28 15.83
CA ASN A 128 -10.64 30.03 14.80
C ASN A 128 -9.12 29.77 14.78
N THR A 129 -8.64 28.74 15.46
CA THR A 129 -7.22 28.41 15.50
C THR A 129 -6.74 27.98 14.11
N ALA A 130 -5.48 28.29 13.79
CA ALA A 130 -4.91 27.92 12.51
C ALA A 130 -4.89 26.38 12.33
N MET A 131 -5.53 25.91 11.28
CA MET A 131 -5.54 24.50 10.92
C MET A 131 -4.19 24.10 10.29
N ASP A 132 -3.46 23.27 11.01
CA ASP A 132 -2.18 22.67 10.59
C ASP A 132 -2.01 21.38 11.39
N PHE A 133 -1.46 20.33 10.79
CA PHE A 133 -1.15 19.07 11.47
C PHE A 133 -0.29 19.27 12.74
N LYS A 134 0.63 20.24 12.71
CA LYS A 134 1.48 20.58 13.86
C LYS A 134 0.71 21.12 15.07
N ASN A 135 -0.52 21.56 14.87
CA ASN A 135 -1.36 22.09 15.93
C ASN A 135 -2.37 21.07 16.47
N VAL A 136 -2.60 19.98 15.72
CA VAL A 136 -3.46 18.89 16.17
C VAL A 136 -2.78 18.15 17.32
N GLN A 137 -3.41 18.11 18.49
CA GLN A 137 -2.85 17.52 19.69
C GLN A 137 -3.87 16.71 20.46
N GLY A 138 -3.43 15.66 21.13
CA GLY A 138 -4.29 14.79 21.91
C GLY A 138 -3.71 13.38 22.08
N ILE A 139 -4.57 12.47 22.52
CA ILE A 139 -4.27 11.04 22.65
C ILE A 139 -5.25 10.29 21.74
N VAL A 140 -4.75 9.38 20.93
CA VAL A 140 -5.53 8.54 20.03
C VAL A 140 -5.27 7.09 20.37
N LEU A 141 -6.33 6.37 20.68
CA LEU A 141 -6.32 4.94 20.98
C LEU A 141 -6.88 4.18 19.79
N ILE A 142 -6.13 3.24 19.25
CA ILE A 142 -6.56 2.44 18.10
C ILE A 142 -6.27 0.97 18.42
N ASP A 143 -7.32 0.16 18.38
CA ASP A 143 -7.20 -1.28 18.52
C ASP A 143 -7.14 -1.94 17.15
N GLU A 144 -6.20 -2.86 16.96
CA GLU A 144 -6.03 -3.66 15.75
C GLU A 144 -6.00 -2.82 14.44
N ILE A 145 -5.09 -1.84 14.37
CA ILE A 145 -5.00 -0.89 13.24
C ILE A 145 -4.76 -1.56 11.87
N ASP A 146 -4.26 -2.76 11.86
CA ASP A 146 -3.86 -3.54 10.68
C ASP A 146 -4.99 -4.40 10.08
N ILE A 147 -6.16 -4.47 10.72
CA ILE A 147 -7.29 -5.26 10.22
C ILE A 147 -7.71 -4.79 8.82
N HIS A 148 -7.85 -5.75 7.91
CA HIS A 148 -8.30 -5.54 6.52
C HIS A 148 -7.39 -4.65 5.65
N LEU A 149 -6.17 -4.37 6.09
CA LEU A 149 -5.22 -3.57 5.33
C LEU A 149 -4.28 -4.44 4.49
N HIS A 150 -3.98 -3.96 3.28
CA HIS A 150 -2.92 -4.51 2.46
C HIS A 150 -1.55 -4.22 3.10
N SER A 151 -0.58 -5.14 2.96
CA SER A 151 0.75 -5.05 3.57
C SER A 151 1.47 -3.72 3.33
N ASP A 152 1.36 -3.16 2.12
CA ASP A 152 2.01 -1.90 1.74
C ASP A 152 1.41 -0.70 2.48
N LEU A 153 0.07 -0.69 2.67
CA LEU A 153 -0.59 0.34 3.48
C LEU A 153 -0.18 0.24 4.95
N VAL A 154 -0.06 -1.00 5.46
CA VAL A 154 0.34 -1.26 6.85
C VAL A 154 1.78 -0.85 7.09
N LYS A 155 2.72 -1.19 6.19
CA LYS A 155 4.14 -0.94 6.37
C LYS A 155 4.52 0.52 6.11
N ASP A 156 4.01 1.11 5.02
CA ASP A 156 4.48 2.40 4.54
C ASP A 156 3.52 3.54 4.84
N SER A 157 2.23 3.37 4.53
CA SER A 157 1.26 4.46 4.61
C SER A 157 0.84 4.80 6.03
N LEU A 158 0.58 3.80 6.87
CA LEU A 158 0.17 4.02 8.26
C LEU A 158 1.23 4.75 9.09
N PRO A 159 2.51 4.31 9.11
CA PRO A 159 3.55 5.05 9.84
C PRO A 159 3.74 6.49 9.32
N ALA A 160 3.65 6.69 8.00
CA ALA A 160 3.73 8.01 7.40
C ALA A 160 2.57 8.91 7.83
N LEU A 161 1.35 8.39 7.87
CA LEU A 161 0.16 9.11 8.35
C LEU A 161 0.25 9.45 9.85
N ILE A 162 0.74 8.55 10.68
CA ILE A 162 0.98 8.81 12.12
C ILE A 162 2.00 9.94 12.28
N LYS A 163 3.05 9.95 11.46
CA LYS A 163 4.14 10.93 11.51
C LYS A 163 3.72 12.37 11.22
N ILE A 164 2.68 12.58 10.41
CA ILE A 164 2.19 13.93 10.11
C ILE A 164 1.52 14.63 11.31
N PHE A 165 1.21 13.89 12.39
CA PHE A 165 0.61 14.41 13.62
C PHE A 165 1.61 14.43 14.79
N PRO A 166 2.59 15.36 14.81
CA PRO A 166 3.72 15.28 15.74
C PRO A 166 3.36 15.56 17.20
N LYS A 167 2.16 16.06 17.50
CA LYS A 167 1.70 16.35 18.87
C LYS A 167 0.57 15.42 19.34
N ILE A 168 0.29 14.37 18.58
CA ILE A 168 -0.63 13.31 19.01
C ILE A 168 0.20 12.16 19.60
N GLN A 169 -0.19 11.72 20.77
CA GLN A 169 0.25 10.44 21.31
C GLN A 169 -0.66 9.34 20.78
N PHE A 170 -0.12 8.45 19.97
CA PHE A 170 -0.82 7.29 19.50
C PHE A 170 -0.52 6.09 20.42
N ILE A 171 -1.57 5.39 20.84
CA ILE A 171 -1.49 4.10 21.54
C ILE A 171 -2.24 3.11 20.67
N ILE A 172 -1.51 2.16 20.09
CA ILE A 172 -2.01 1.32 19.00
C ILE A 172 -1.72 -0.14 19.33
N SER A 173 -2.70 -1.02 19.15
CA SER A 173 -2.46 -2.45 19.09
C SER A 173 -2.38 -2.94 17.63
N SER A 174 -1.54 -3.93 17.40
CA SER A 174 -1.37 -4.56 16.09
C SER A 174 -0.77 -5.95 16.24
N HIS A 175 -1.16 -6.86 15.36
CA HIS A 175 -0.54 -8.19 15.19
C HIS A 175 0.33 -8.28 13.95
N SER A 176 0.44 -7.19 13.16
CA SER A 176 1.17 -7.19 11.90
C SER A 176 2.66 -6.94 12.08
N PRO A 177 3.53 -7.89 11.72
CA PRO A 177 4.97 -7.65 11.64
C PRO A 177 5.32 -6.47 10.72
N PHE A 178 4.58 -6.29 9.62
CA PHE A 178 4.79 -5.19 8.67
C PHE A 178 4.59 -3.82 9.33
N PHE A 179 3.56 -3.70 10.20
CA PHE A 179 3.34 -2.46 10.96
C PHE A 179 4.48 -2.18 11.92
N LEU A 180 4.94 -3.19 12.67
CA LEU A 180 6.06 -3.04 13.59
C LEU A 180 7.35 -2.62 12.87
N PHE A 181 7.66 -3.21 11.72
CA PHE A 181 8.78 -2.81 10.89
C PHE A 181 8.65 -1.37 10.38
N GLY A 182 7.48 -1.00 9.83
CA GLY A 182 7.22 0.35 9.34
C GLY A 182 7.35 1.41 10.45
N MET A 183 6.84 1.12 11.66
CA MET A 183 6.95 1.99 12.81
C MET A 183 8.41 2.15 13.27
N ARG A 184 9.17 1.06 13.34
CA ARG A 184 10.60 1.10 13.67
C ARG A 184 11.40 1.93 12.66
N GLU A 185 11.17 1.71 11.36
CA GLU A 185 11.85 2.44 10.29
C GLU A 185 11.52 3.95 10.31
N THR A 186 10.25 4.29 10.59
CA THR A 186 9.77 5.68 10.52
C THR A 186 10.11 6.50 11.77
N PHE A 187 10.07 5.88 12.97
CA PHE A 187 10.17 6.60 14.25
C PHE A 187 11.44 6.29 15.04
N SER A 188 12.14 5.21 14.71
CA SER A 188 13.36 4.80 15.42
C SER A 188 13.15 4.77 16.95
N GLN A 189 13.81 5.68 17.69
CA GLN A 189 13.72 5.76 19.16
C GLN A 189 12.47 6.47 19.70
N ASN A 190 11.68 7.11 18.82
CA ASN A 190 10.46 7.82 19.22
C ASN A 190 9.21 6.93 19.24
N CYS A 191 9.39 5.62 19.15
CA CYS A 191 8.34 4.61 19.24
C CYS A 191 8.73 3.59 20.29
N GLN A 192 7.79 3.25 21.18
CA GLN A 192 7.97 2.22 22.20
C GLN A 192 7.08 1.03 21.86
N PHE A 193 7.67 -0.16 21.90
CA PHE A 193 6.94 -1.40 21.68
C PHE A 193 6.70 -2.11 23.02
N VAL A 194 5.48 -2.59 23.21
CA VAL A 194 5.06 -3.28 24.44
C VAL A 194 4.44 -4.62 24.07
N ALA A 195 4.99 -5.69 24.61
CA ALA A 195 4.44 -7.03 24.38
C ALA A 195 3.22 -7.28 25.28
N LEU A 196 2.11 -7.70 24.68
CA LEU A 196 0.92 -8.11 25.40
C LEU A 196 0.86 -9.66 25.51
N PRO A 197 0.28 -10.21 26.56
CA PRO A 197 -0.40 -9.54 27.70
C PRO A 197 0.53 -9.13 28.85
N THR A 198 1.86 -9.36 28.75
CA THR A 198 2.81 -9.17 29.86
C THR A 198 3.05 -7.70 30.20
N GLY A 199 2.82 -6.78 29.28
CA GLY A 199 3.15 -5.37 29.43
C GLY A 199 4.65 -5.07 29.39
N THR A 200 5.47 -6.01 28.91
CA THR A 200 6.92 -5.86 28.86
C THR A 200 7.34 -4.92 27.75
N ILE A 201 8.14 -3.92 28.08
CA ILE A 201 8.75 -3.03 27.09
C ILE A 201 9.82 -3.80 26.34
N MET A 202 9.79 -3.74 25.01
CA MET A 202 10.71 -4.44 24.12
C MET A 202 11.64 -3.43 23.46
N ASP A 203 12.95 -3.56 23.69
CA ASP A 203 13.97 -2.73 23.05
C ASP A 203 14.17 -3.09 21.57
N ASN A 204 13.87 -4.34 21.21
CA ASN A 204 13.97 -4.84 19.84
C ASN A 204 12.71 -5.62 19.45
N ILE A 205 12.12 -5.23 18.31
CA ILE A 205 10.93 -5.90 17.78
C ILE A 205 11.19 -7.33 17.32
N ASP A 206 12.44 -7.73 17.05
CA ASP A 206 12.80 -9.10 16.66
C ASP A 206 12.51 -10.13 17.75
N TYR A 207 12.21 -9.70 18.97
CA TYR A 207 11.81 -10.56 20.06
C TYR A 207 10.31 -10.89 20.10
N PHE A 208 9.49 -10.20 19.29
CA PHE A 208 8.07 -10.54 19.16
C PHE A 208 7.89 -11.86 18.43
N ASP A 209 6.96 -12.69 18.92
CA ASP A 209 6.74 -14.02 18.38
C ASP A 209 6.22 -13.97 16.94
N GLU A 210 5.41 -12.98 16.59
CA GLU A 210 4.94 -12.73 15.23
C GLU A 210 6.09 -12.52 14.25
N ILE A 211 7.11 -11.78 14.67
CA ILE A 211 8.30 -11.51 13.84
C ILE A 211 9.18 -12.75 13.75
N LYS A 212 9.43 -13.46 14.84
CA LYS A 212 10.17 -14.74 14.83
C LYS A 212 9.52 -15.76 13.91
N ASN A 213 8.20 -15.88 13.97
CA ASN A 213 7.45 -16.78 13.10
C ASN A 213 7.59 -16.38 11.61
N CYS A 214 7.55 -15.08 11.29
CA CYS A 214 7.80 -14.61 9.94
C CYS A 214 9.21 -14.97 9.45
N TYR A 215 10.23 -14.77 10.26
CA TYR A 215 11.61 -15.14 9.90
C TYR A 215 11.75 -16.66 9.69
N SER A 216 11.21 -17.48 10.56
CA SER A 216 11.31 -18.94 10.41
C SER A 216 10.68 -19.43 9.11
N ILE A 217 9.52 -18.89 8.72
CA ILE A 217 8.86 -19.25 7.45
C ILE A 217 9.69 -18.80 6.25
N ILE A 218 10.28 -17.59 6.30
CA ILE A 218 11.12 -17.07 5.24
C ILE A 218 12.40 -17.89 5.11
N ASP A 219 13.07 -18.19 6.23
CA ASP A 219 14.30 -18.98 6.26
C ASP A 219 14.10 -20.39 5.76
N GLU A 220 13.03 -21.07 6.17
CA GLU A 220 12.69 -22.42 5.68
C GLU A 220 12.44 -22.42 4.16
N ASN A 221 11.70 -21.45 3.65
CA ASN A 221 11.45 -21.34 2.22
C ASN A 221 12.73 -20.99 1.45
N TYR A 222 13.56 -20.10 1.98
CA TYR A 222 14.84 -19.72 1.38
C TYR A 222 15.81 -20.91 1.32
N ILE A 223 15.95 -21.66 2.41
CA ILE A 223 16.75 -22.88 2.46
C ILE A 223 16.25 -23.91 1.46
N ASN A 224 14.93 -24.11 1.35
CA ASN A 224 14.35 -25.04 0.37
C ASN A 224 14.64 -24.62 -1.07
N ILE A 225 14.56 -23.33 -1.38
CA ILE A 225 14.93 -22.79 -2.71
C ILE A 225 16.42 -23.01 -2.99
N LEU A 226 17.30 -22.70 -2.03
CA LEU A 226 18.74 -22.91 -2.18
C LEU A 226 19.06 -24.39 -2.42
N ASN A 227 18.50 -25.28 -1.62
CA ASN A 227 18.71 -26.74 -1.78
C ASN A 227 18.24 -27.22 -3.16
N THR A 228 17.12 -26.70 -3.62
CA THR A 228 16.58 -27.01 -4.96
C THR A 228 17.51 -26.52 -6.06
N LEU A 229 17.98 -25.27 -5.94
CA LEU A 229 18.96 -24.70 -6.89
C LEU A 229 20.27 -25.47 -6.91
N GLU A 230 20.82 -25.87 -5.75
CA GLU A 230 22.02 -26.70 -5.68
C GLU A 230 21.82 -28.08 -6.34
N GLN A 231 20.67 -28.70 -6.12
CA GLN A 231 20.32 -29.97 -6.79
C GLN A 231 20.28 -29.79 -8.32
N TYR A 232 19.65 -28.73 -8.81
CA TYR A 232 19.66 -28.42 -10.26
C TYR A 232 21.05 -28.12 -10.76
N LYS A 233 21.84 -27.31 -10.06
CA LYS A 233 23.21 -26.97 -10.43
C LYS A 233 24.07 -28.23 -10.55
N THR A 234 24.05 -29.11 -9.55
CA THR A 234 24.76 -30.37 -9.56
C THR A 234 24.33 -31.27 -10.73
N LYS A 235 23.03 -31.29 -11.01
CA LYS A 235 22.45 -32.00 -12.13
C LYS A 235 22.96 -31.46 -13.48
N PHE A 236 22.97 -30.13 -13.64
CA PHE A 236 23.48 -29.47 -14.85
C PHE A 236 25.00 -29.60 -15.02
N GLU A 237 25.76 -29.49 -13.95
CA GLU A 237 27.24 -29.67 -13.99
C GLU A 237 27.65 -31.11 -14.32
N SER A 238 26.79 -32.10 -14.04
CA SER A 238 27.01 -33.52 -14.41
C SER A 238 26.70 -33.81 -15.87
N ILE A 239 26.04 -32.88 -16.60
CA ILE A 239 25.65 -33.08 -17.99
C ILE A 239 26.84 -32.72 -18.88
N SER A 240 27.46 -33.74 -19.46
CA SER A 240 28.59 -33.58 -20.41
C SER A 240 28.10 -33.60 -21.88
N ARG A 241 26.80 -33.81 -22.12
CA ARG A 241 26.21 -34.06 -23.43
C ARG A 241 25.10 -33.06 -23.74
N THR A 242 24.57 -33.11 -24.97
CA THR A 242 23.43 -32.27 -25.31
C THR A 242 22.21 -32.67 -24.50
N LEU A 243 21.69 -31.74 -23.69
CA LEU A 243 20.51 -31.93 -22.84
C LEU A 243 19.22 -31.70 -23.63
N ILE A 244 18.32 -32.66 -23.54
CA ILE A 244 16.94 -32.53 -24.03
C ILE A 244 16.00 -32.21 -22.88
N ILE A 245 15.28 -31.09 -22.98
CA ILE A 245 14.24 -30.67 -22.05
C ILE A 245 12.90 -30.77 -22.80
N THR A 246 11.92 -31.41 -22.19
CA THR A 246 10.58 -31.54 -22.75
C THR A 246 9.54 -30.93 -21.81
N GLU A 247 8.40 -30.50 -22.31
CA GLU A 247 7.31 -29.93 -21.51
C GLU A 247 6.58 -31.01 -20.69
N GLY A 248 6.24 -32.11 -21.34
CA GLY A 248 5.46 -33.19 -20.72
C GLY A 248 6.31 -34.21 -19.95
N LYS A 249 5.85 -34.61 -18.76
CA LYS A 249 6.52 -35.60 -17.87
C LYS A 249 6.81 -36.96 -18.48
N THR A 250 6.24 -37.27 -19.62
CA THR A 250 6.43 -38.54 -20.35
C THR A 250 7.19 -38.37 -21.65
N ASP A 251 7.30 -37.15 -22.19
CA ASP A 251 7.85 -36.93 -23.53
C ASP A 251 9.32 -37.32 -23.64
N TRP A 252 10.11 -36.97 -22.61
CA TRP A 252 11.51 -37.38 -22.53
C TRP A 252 11.66 -38.92 -22.54
N LYS A 253 10.72 -39.67 -21.93
CA LYS A 253 10.72 -41.16 -21.94
C LYS A 253 10.48 -41.68 -23.36
N HIS A 254 9.54 -41.07 -24.07
CA HIS A 254 9.24 -41.44 -25.47
C HIS A 254 10.43 -41.18 -26.37
N LEU A 255 11.05 -40.01 -26.26
CA LEU A 255 12.22 -39.64 -27.04
C LEU A 255 13.43 -40.54 -26.74
N LYS A 256 13.70 -40.80 -25.47
CA LYS A 256 14.76 -41.72 -25.01
C LYS A 256 14.57 -43.14 -25.57
N ASN A 257 13.36 -43.68 -25.47
CA ASN A 257 13.01 -45.00 -26.02
C ASN A 257 13.07 -45.05 -27.56
N ALA A 258 12.68 -43.99 -28.24
CA ALA A 258 12.78 -43.88 -29.68
C ALA A 258 14.24 -43.90 -30.13
N LEU A 259 15.11 -43.12 -29.50
CA LEU A 259 16.54 -43.06 -29.79
C LEU A 259 17.18 -44.44 -29.61
N ILE A 260 16.92 -45.17 -28.51
CA ILE A 260 17.44 -46.51 -28.28
C ILE A 260 16.99 -47.47 -29.40
N LYS A 261 15.74 -47.40 -29.83
CA LYS A 261 15.24 -48.27 -30.93
C LYS A 261 15.92 -47.96 -32.25
N PHE A 262 16.21 -46.73 -32.60
CA PHE A 262 16.93 -46.34 -33.80
C PHE A 262 18.41 -46.80 -33.71
N GLN A 263 19.07 -46.59 -32.58
CA GLN A 263 20.45 -46.99 -32.36
C GLN A 263 20.62 -48.54 -32.50
N ASN A 264 19.67 -49.29 -32.00
CA ASN A 264 19.64 -50.76 -32.17
C ASN A 264 19.50 -51.22 -33.63
N ARG A 265 19.03 -50.34 -34.53
CA ARG A 265 18.97 -50.56 -35.97
C ARG A 265 20.22 -50.11 -36.72
N GLY A 266 21.16 -49.50 -36.01
CA GLY A 266 22.36 -48.88 -36.57
C GLY A 266 22.22 -47.41 -36.97
N ASP A 267 21.03 -46.84 -36.76
CA ASP A 267 20.76 -45.41 -37.04
C ASP A 267 21.17 -44.54 -35.85
N TYR A 268 21.69 -43.34 -36.09
CA TYR A 268 22.03 -42.36 -35.06
C TYR A 268 23.02 -42.89 -33.99
N SER A 269 23.90 -43.84 -34.32
CA SER A 269 24.86 -44.44 -33.39
C SER A 269 25.80 -43.41 -32.71
N ASN A 270 26.03 -42.29 -33.34
CA ASN A 270 26.89 -41.20 -32.82
C ASN A 270 26.14 -40.16 -32.00
N LEU A 271 24.82 -40.29 -31.87
CA LEU A 271 24.01 -39.32 -31.13
C LEU A 271 23.92 -39.76 -29.67
N ASP A 272 24.51 -38.96 -28.79
CA ASP A 272 24.56 -39.19 -27.38
C ASP A 272 23.88 -38.00 -26.66
N LEU A 273 22.73 -38.23 -26.02
CA LEU A 273 21.85 -37.23 -25.45
C LEU A 273 21.55 -37.52 -24.00
N ASP A 274 21.58 -36.45 -23.18
CA ASP A 274 21.03 -36.48 -21.83
C ASP A 274 19.59 -35.94 -21.83
N TYR A 275 18.77 -36.40 -20.91
CA TYR A 275 17.38 -35.99 -20.76
C TYR A 275 17.13 -35.46 -19.36
N LEU A 276 16.46 -34.30 -19.27
CA LEU A 276 15.97 -33.83 -17.98
C LEU A 276 14.80 -34.68 -17.55
N GLU A 277 15.07 -35.55 -16.58
CA GLU A 277 14.06 -36.48 -16.04
C GLU A 277 13.27 -35.82 -14.90
N TYR A 278 11.94 -35.72 -15.04
CA TYR A 278 11.05 -35.16 -14.03
C TYR A 278 9.71 -35.92 -13.99
N SER A 279 9.03 -35.84 -12.87
CA SER A 279 7.79 -36.58 -12.59
C SER A 279 6.52 -35.74 -12.76
N GLU A 280 6.64 -34.44 -12.85
CA GLU A 280 5.51 -33.50 -13.01
C GLU A 280 5.61 -32.79 -14.36
N ASP A 281 4.48 -32.36 -14.90
CA ASP A 281 4.48 -31.57 -16.13
C ASP A 281 5.08 -30.17 -15.86
N LEU A 282 6.01 -29.75 -16.71
CA LEU A 282 6.55 -28.39 -16.72
C LEU A 282 5.60 -27.58 -17.62
N GLY A 283 4.68 -26.81 -17.02
CA GLY A 283 3.88 -25.87 -17.79
C GLY A 283 4.71 -24.69 -18.27
N ASP A 284 4.21 -23.94 -19.25
CA ASP A 284 4.87 -22.77 -19.88
C ASP A 284 5.50 -21.77 -18.92
N SER A 285 4.98 -21.70 -17.69
CA SER A 285 5.49 -20.82 -16.63
C SER A 285 6.68 -21.37 -15.85
N LYS A 286 7.10 -22.64 -16.10
CA LYS A 286 8.20 -23.34 -15.39
C LYS A 286 9.41 -23.62 -16.28
N LEU A 287 9.31 -23.36 -17.57
CA LEU A 287 10.40 -23.38 -18.55
C LEU A 287 11.01 -21.98 -18.67
#